data_135d61ba3e5ae9f1f4dbb1086dbd4581
#
_entry.id   135d61ba3e5ae9f1f4dbb1086dbd4581
#
_cell.length_a   1.000
_cell.length_b   1.000
_cell.length_c   1.000
_cell.angle_alpha   90.00
_cell.angle_beta   90.00
_cell.angle_gamma   90.00
#
_symmetry.space_group_name_H-M   'P 1'
#
loop_
_entity.id
_entity.type
_entity.pdbx_description
1 polymer ?
#
loop_
_entity_poly.entity_id
_entity_poly.type
_entity_poly.pdbx_seq_one_letter_code
_entity_poly.pdbx_strand_id
1 'polypeptide(L)'
;MTRYYLGIDDTDVLGRKPGTGRLARELGASLQADGLARLDGVVRQQLLVDPRIPYTSHNSPACLVLSIADGDGGRVFDTASRWVAARSADGADPGVCLAEEWRVDEAVRAFGVRASIEVVTKGEALGLAERTGLRLVELGGTGDGVIGALAGVGLTAAGNAGRFLEYGDGLRDLGQAISAAALRARGIAVLNLARDAEWIPDQAAIHTGDRLRPRLLGGRPVLLVERGDDGWLAFDRKQPRADGEEHGHGRDEW
;
A
#
# COMPACT_ATOMS: atom_id res chain seq x y z
N MET A 1 -19.70 -7.36 -9.29
CA MET A 1 -18.35 -6.74 -9.18
C MET A 1 -17.47 -7.64 -8.35
N THR A 2 -16.32 -7.96 -8.86
CA THR A 2 -15.32 -8.83 -8.23
C THR A 2 -14.18 -7.98 -7.65
N ARG A 3 -13.65 -8.37 -6.49
CA ARG A 3 -12.50 -7.72 -5.87
C ARG A 3 -11.21 -8.18 -6.54
N TYR A 4 -10.34 -7.21 -6.83
CA TYR A 4 -9.02 -7.38 -7.41
C TYR A 4 -7.96 -6.67 -6.58
N TYR A 5 -6.76 -7.20 -6.66
CA TYR A 5 -5.53 -6.58 -6.17
C TYR A 5 -4.65 -6.20 -7.35
N LEU A 6 -4.30 -4.91 -7.46
CA LEU A 6 -3.40 -4.38 -8.48
C LEU A 6 -2.12 -3.89 -7.82
N GLY A 7 -1.08 -4.69 -7.85
CA GLY A 7 0.25 -4.35 -7.34
C GLY A 7 1.07 -3.59 -8.37
N ILE A 8 1.77 -2.55 -7.92
CA ILE A 8 2.77 -1.83 -8.70
C ILE A 8 4.03 -1.61 -7.88
N ASP A 9 5.19 -1.67 -8.52
CA ASP A 9 6.46 -1.38 -7.87
C ASP A 9 7.46 -0.80 -8.84
N ASP A 10 8.54 -0.21 -8.27
CA ASP A 10 9.74 0.32 -8.95
C ASP A 10 9.43 1.32 -10.07
N THR A 11 8.62 2.31 -9.75
CA THR A 11 8.15 3.34 -10.70
C THR A 11 8.96 4.63 -10.64
N ASP A 12 9.90 4.76 -9.69
CA ASP A 12 10.70 5.96 -9.46
C ASP A 12 12.20 5.66 -9.43
N VAL A 13 13.01 6.70 -9.54
CA VAL A 13 14.45 6.65 -9.35
C VAL A 13 14.87 7.60 -8.24
N LEU A 14 16.04 7.36 -7.65
CA LEU A 14 16.56 8.14 -6.54
C LEU A 14 16.54 9.65 -6.84
N GLY A 15 15.95 10.42 -5.92
CA GLY A 15 15.87 11.87 -6.03
C GLY A 15 14.77 12.41 -6.96
N ARG A 16 14.02 11.57 -7.66
CA ARG A 16 12.88 11.97 -8.51
C ARG A 16 11.54 11.68 -7.85
N LYS A 17 10.54 12.50 -8.17
CA LYS A 17 9.13 12.34 -7.76
C LYS A 17 8.27 12.25 -9.02
N PRO A 18 7.12 11.59 -8.98
CA PRO A 18 6.45 11.01 -7.80
C PRO A 18 6.97 9.61 -7.45
N GLY A 19 6.98 9.24 -6.17
CA GLY A 19 7.24 7.88 -5.73
C GLY A 19 6.05 6.94 -5.96
N THR A 20 6.30 5.62 -5.94
CA THR A 20 5.33 4.54 -6.25
C THR A 20 4.00 4.70 -5.52
N GLY A 21 4.00 5.03 -4.22
CA GLY A 21 2.76 5.20 -3.47
C GLY A 21 1.89 6.37 -3.93
N ARG A 22 2.47 7.44 -4.47
CA ARG A 22 1.71 8.55 -5.08
C ARG A 22 1.16 8.11 -6.43
N LEU A 23 1.97 7.45 -7.24
CA LEU A 23 1.56 6.93 -8.53
C LEU A 23 0.37 5.96 -8.40
N ALA A 24 0.40 5.06 -7.40
CA ALA A 24 -0.69 4.13 -7.10
C ALA A 24 -2.01 4.86 -6.83
N ARG A 25 -2.00 5.93 -6.04
CA ARG A 25 -3.22 6.71 -5.76
C ARG A 25 -3.75 7.43 -7.00
N GLU A 26 -2.87 8.02 -7.79
CA GLU A 26 -3.22 8.69 -9.04
C GLU A 26 -3.78 7.70 -10.07
N LEU A 27 -3.21 6.48 -10.17
CA LEU A 27 -3.74 5.39 -10.99
C LEU A 27 -5.14 4.99 -10.54
N GLY A 28 -5.34 4.77 -9.22
CA GLY A 28 -6.64 4.40 -8.68
C GLY A 28 -7.71 5.45 -8.96
N ALA A 29 -7.39 6.73 -8.78
CA ALA A 29 -8.27 7.84 -9.11
C ALA A 29 -8.60 7.90 -10.62
N SER A 30 -7.61 7.66 -11.49
CA SER A 30 -7.83 7.61 -12.95
C SER A 30 -8.75 6.46 -13.34
N LEU A 31 -8.49 5.24 -12.85
CA LEU A 31 -9.34 4.08 -13.13
C LEU A 31 -10.79 4.29 -12.67
N GLN A 32 -10.98 4.95 -11.54
CA GLN A 32 -12.30 5.28 -11.02
C GLN A 32 -13.00 6.37 -11.85
N ALA A 33 -12.29 7.43 -12.22
CA ALA A 33 -12.84 8.50 -13.06
C ALA A 33 -13.24 8.00 -14.45
N ASP A 34 -12.49 7.04 -15.01
CA ASP A 34 -12.78 6.39 -16.28
C ASP A 34 -13.90 5.32 -16.19
N GLY A 35 -14.46 5.09 -15.01
CA GLY A 35 -15.50 4.08 -14.77
C GLY A 35 -15.03 2.63 -14.93
N LEU A 36 -13.72 2.38 -14.92
CA LEU A 36 -13.13 1.04 -15.11
C LEU A 36 -13.09 0.23 -13.83
N ALA A 37 -12.95 0.89 -12.68
CA ALA A 37 -12.92 0.24 -11.37
C ALA A 37 -13.38 1.22 -10.29
N ARG A 38 -13.93 0.72 -9.18
CA ARG A 38 -14.05 1.48 -7.95
C ARG A 38 -12.78 1.26 -7.12
N LEU A 39 -12.18 2.34 -6.62
CA LEU A 39 -11.04 2.27 -5.72
C LEU A 39 -11.52 2.07 -4.28
N ASP A 40 -11.26 0.91 -3.70
CA ASP A 40 -11.58 0.61 -2.30
C ASP A 40 -10.45 1.00 -1.35
N GLY A 41 -9.20 1.02 -1.83
CA GLY A 41 -8.05 1.46 -1.05
C GLY A 41 -6.74 1.31 -1.77
N VAL A 42 -5.69 1.94 -1.23
CA VAL A 42 -4.30 1.76 -1.65
C VAL A 42 -3.48 1.44 -0.42
N VAL A 43 -2.78 0.31 -0.43
CA VAL A 43 -1.92 -0.16 0.66
C VAL A 43 -0.48 -0.10 0.21
N ARG A 44 0.40 0.47 1.03
CA ARG A 44 1.84 0.43 0.85
C ARG A 44 2.43 -0.57 1.83
N GLN A 45 3.23 -1.49 1.33
CA GLN A 45 3.95 -2.48 2.13
C GLN A 45 5.43 -2.16 2.16
N GLN A 46 6.15 -2.75 3.11
CA GLN A 46 7.60 -2.78 3.15
C GLN A 46 8.10 -4.17 2.79
N LEU A 47 9.05 -4.23 1.89
CA LEU A 47 9.82 -5.42 1.59
C LEU A 47 11.18 -5.38 2.29
N LEU A 48 11.93 -6.46 2.18
CA LEU A 48 13.25 -6.58 2.80
C LEU A 48 14.17 -5.43 2.37
N VAL A 49 14.82 -4.82 3.34
CA VAL A 49 15.92 -3.88 3.11
C VAL A 49 17.23 -4.64 3.25
N ASP A 50 17.90 -4.88 2.14
CA ASP A 50 19.14 -5.66 2.08
C ASP A 50 20.08 -5.04 1.03
N PRO A 51 21.40 -4.95 1.26
CA PRO A 51 22.36 -4.37 0.32
C PRO A 51 22.38 -5.03 -1.09
N ARG A 52 21.86 -6.26 -1.19
CA ARG A 52 21.76 -7.00 -2.48
C ARG A 52 20.57 -6.58 -3.33
N ILE A 53 19.62 -5.84 -2.74
CA ILE A 53 18.40 -5.39 -3.42
C ILE A 53 18.58 -3.92 -3.80
N PRO A 54 18.58 -3.56 -5.09
CA PRO A 54 18.55 -2.17 -5.49
C PRO A 54 17.19 -1.57 -5.09
N TYR A 55 17.20 -0.43 -4.43
CA TYR A 55 15.99 0.35 -4.13
C TYR A 55 16.34 1.83 -4.06
N THR A 56 15.36 2.70 -4.26
CA THR A 56 15.54 4.14 -4.26
C THR A 56 15.61 4.72 -2.84
N SER A 57 14.48 5.01 -2.24
CA SER A 57 14.40 5.49 -0.85
C SER A 57 13.88 4.42 0.11
N HIS A 58 13.03 3.55 -0.39
CA HIS A 58 12.36 2.48 0.36
C HIS A 58 12.03 1.34 -0.59
N ASN A 59 12.33 0.12 -0.21
CA ASN A 59 11.86 -1.07 -0.94
C ASN A 59 10.37 -1.32 -0.61
N SER A 60 9.47 -0.64 -1.31
CA SER A 60 8.06 -0.56 -0.91
C SER A 60 7.10 -0.50 -2.09
N PRO A 61 6.50 -1.63 -2.46
CA PRO A 61 5.42 -1.67 -3.43
C PRO A 61 4.16 -0.98 -2.90
N ALA A 62 3.27 -0.68 -3.83
CA ALA A 62 1.91 -0.26 -3.53
C ALA A 62 0.90 -1.18 -4.21
N CYS A 63 -0.17 -1.53 -3.49
CA CYS A 63 -1.23 -2.38 -3.99
C CYS A 63 -2.58 -1.66 -3.86
N LEU A 64 -3.27 -1.53 -4.98
CA LEU A 64 -4.63 -1.01 -5.05
C LEU A 64 -5.60 -2.16 -4.79
N VAL A 65 -6.58 -1.91 -3.94
CA VAL A 65 -7.74 -2.78 -3.76
C VAL A 65 -8.85 -2.21 -4.62
N LEU A 66 -9.31 -2.97 -5.61
CA LEU A 66 -10.25 -2.52 -6.62
C LEU A 66 -11.49 -3.41 -6.66
N SER A 67 -12.65 -2.80 -6.90
CA SER A 67 -13.87 -3.52 -7.31
C SER A 67 -14.07 -3.29 -8.81
N ILE A 68 -13.99 -4.38 -9.60
CA ILE A 68 -14.05 -4.34 -11.06
C ILE A 68 -15.31 -5.09 -11.53
N ALA A 69 -15.95 -4.61 -12.60
CA ALA A 69 -17.07 -5.33 -13.21
C ALA A 69 -16.60 -6.68 -13.77
N ASP A 70 -17.48 -7.68 -13.70
CA ASP A 70 -17.15 -9.03 -14.11
C ASP A 70 -16.80 -9.06 -15.61
N GLY A 71 -15.65 -9.63 -15.95
CA GLY A 71 -15.11 -9.66 -17.31
C GLY A 71 -14.15 -8.51 -17.68
N ASP A 72 -14.13 -7.39 -16.94
CA ASP A 72 -13.31 -6.22 -17.28
C ASP A 72 -11.86 -6.26 -16.75
N GLY A 73 -11.46 -7.28 -15.99
CA GLY A 73 -10.12 -7.39 -15.41
C GLY A 73 -8.98 -7.26 -16.43
N GLY A 74 -9.15 -7.82 -17.63
CA GLY A 74 -8.18 -7.66 -18.72
C GLY A 74 -8.01 -6.23 -19.19
N ARG A 75 -9.12 -5.51 -19.40
CA ARG A 75 -9.13 -4.10 -19.80
C ARG A 75 -8.50 -3.21 -18.74
N VAL A 76 -8.79 -3.47 -17.45
CA VAL A 76 -8.16 -2.73 -16.34
C VAL A 76 -6.66 -2.97 -16.30
N PHE A 77 -6.21 -4.23 -16.46
CA PHE A 77 -4.79 -4.57 -16.49
C PHE A 77 -4.03 -3.85 -17.62
N ASP A 78 -4.57 -3.91 -18.84
CA ASP A 78 -3.93 -3.28 -20.01
C ASP A 78 -3.89 -1.75 -19.86
N THR A 79 -4.96 -1.15 -19.30
CA THR A 79 -5.00 0.29 -19.05
C THR A 79 -4.02 0.70 -17.96
N ALA A 80 -3.99 -0.02 -16.85
CA ALA A 80 -3.06 0.22 -15.74
C ALA A 80 -1.59 0.07 -16.20
N SER A 81 -1.27 -0.97 -16.96
CA SER A 81 0.08 -1.20 -17.47
C SER A 81 0.57 -0.05 -18.37
N ARG A 82 -0.26 0.38 -19.32
CA ARG A 82 0.06 1.55 -20.16
C ARG A 82 0.19 2.83 -19.35
N TRP A 83 -0.68 3.02 -18.37
CA TRP A 83 -0.68 4.21 -17.53
C TRP A 83 0.58 4.28 -16.66
N VAL A 84 1.00 3.15 -16.06
CA VAL A 84 2.23 3.04 -15.26
C VAL A 84 3.44 3.24 -16.13
N ALA A 85 3.55 2.55 -17.28
CA ALA A 85 4.67 2.71 -18.21
C ALA A 85 4.88 4.17 -18.64
N ALA A 86 3.78 4.89 -18.93
CA ALA A 86 3.84 6.28 -19.39
C ALA A 86 4.22 7.28 -18.28
N ARG A 87 4.16 6.91 -17.01
CA ARG A 87 4.37 7.81 -15.85
C ARG A 87 5.49 7.40 -14.92
N SER A 88 6.06 6.22 -15.11
CA SER A 88 7.28 5.80 -14.42
C SER A 88 8.46 6.67 -14.87
N ALA A 89 9.41 6.85 -13.97
CA ALA A 89 10.60 7.63 -14.27
C ALA A 89 11.48 6.92 -15.29
N ASP A 90 12.15 7.68 -16.16
CA ASP A 90 13.18 7.13 -17.03
C ASP A 90 14.28 6.46 -16.21
N GLY A 91 14.58 5.20 -16.49
CA GLY A 91 15.54 4.38 -15.76
C GLY A 91 14.97 3.64 -14.54
N ALA A 92 13.66 3.71 -14.30
CA ALA A 92 12.96 2.82 -13.37
C ALA A 92 12.68 1.45 -14.02
N ASP A 93 12.41 0.45 -13.20
CA ASP A 93 12.16 -0.94 -13.60
C ASP A 93 10.71 -1.38 -13.30
N PRO A 94 9.66 -0.66 -13.75
CA PRO A 94 8.32 -0.82 -13.24
C PRO A 94 7.72 -2.18 -13.55
N GLY A 95 7.03 -2.74 -12.54
CA GLY A 95 6.25 -3.96 -12.63
C GLY A 95 4.78 -3.73 -12.26
N VAL A 96 3.88 -4.47 -12.91
CA VAL A 96 2.44 -4.47 -12.62
C VAL A 96 1.93 -5.89 -12.48
N CYS A 97 1.18 -6.16 -11.40
CA CYS A 97 0.51 -7.42 -11.14
C CYS A 97 -1.00 -7.19 -10.92
N LEU A 98 -1.87 -7.93 -11.61
CA LEU A 98 -3.31 -7.94 -11.33
C LEU A 98 -3.76 -9.36 -10.98
N ALA A 99 -4.47 -9.47 -9.86
CA ALA A 99 -5.04 -10.73 -9.37
C ALA A 99 -6.49 -10.54 -8.92
N GLU A 100 -7.37 -11.45 -9.29
CA GLU A 100 -8.66 -11.61 -8.62
C GLU A 100 -8.42 -12.12 -7.20
N GLU A 101 -9.12 -11.59 -6.19
CA GLU A 101 -8.92 -11.96 -4.78
C GLU A 101 -8.93 -13.49 -4.57
N TRP A 102 -9.87 -14.20 -5.19
CA TRP A 102 -10.01 -15.64 -5.04
C TRP A 102 -8.90 -16.47 -5.72
N ARG A 103 -8.10 -15.86 -6.63
CA ARG A 103 -6.92 -16.48 -7.26
C ARG A 103 -5.64 -16.32 -6.44
N VAL A 104 -5.66 -15.44 -5.45
CA VAL A 104 -4.50 -15.24 -4.58
C VAL A 104 -4.46 -16.35 -3.53
N ASP A 105 -3.85 -17.45 -3.91
CA ASP A 105 -3.68 -18.64 -3.07
C ASP A 105 -2.60 -18.46 -1.98
N GLU A 106 -2.36 -19.51 -1.21
CA GLU A 106 -1.36 -19.50 -0.15
C GLU A 106 0.06 -19.30 -0.70
N ALA A 107 0.37 -19.80 -1.89
CA ALA A 107 1.71 -19.66 -2.47
C ALA A 107 2.02 -18.20 -2.81
N VAL A 108 1.03 -17.45 -3.32
CA VAL A 108 1.16 -16.01 -3.60
C VAL A 108 1.28 -15.21 -2.30
N ARG A 109 0.50 -15.53 -1.28
CA ARG A 109 0.60 -14.89 0.05
C ARG A 109 1.96 -15.16 0.69
N ALA A 110 2.42 -16.41 0.66
CA ALA A 110 3.72 -16.82 1.17
C ALA A 110 4.87 -16.13 0.42
N PHE A 111 4.77 -15.95 -0.90
CA PHE A 111 5.75 -15.17 -1.68
C PHE A 111 5.86 -13.73 -1.17
N GLY A 112 4.73 -13.08 -0.92
CA GLY A 112 4.72 -11.72 -0.37
C GLY A 112 5.41 -11.65 1.01
N VAL A 113 5.10 -12.60 1.91
CA VAL A 113 5.75 -12.68 3.23
C VAL A 113 7.25 -12.94 3.08
N ARG A 114 7.66 -13.87 2.22
CA ARG A 114 9.09 -14.14 1.97
C ARG A 114 9.81 -12.89 1.46
N ALA A 115 9.23 -12.17 0.51
CA ALA A 115 9.83 -10.94 -0.03
C ALA A 115 10.02 -9.83 1.03
N SER A 116 9.34 -9.90 2.18
CA SER A 116 9.55 -8.98 3.30
C SER A 116 10.68 -9.39 4.25
N ILE A 117 11.17 -10.63 4.19
CA ILE A 117 12.17 -11.19 5.11
C ILE A 117 13.34 -11.89 4.40
N GLU A 118 13.22 -12.20 3.12
CA GLU A 118 14.22 -12.91 2.32
C GLU A 118 14.43 -12.22 0.97
N VAL A 119 15.60 -12.44 0.37
CA VAL A 119 15.84 -12.05 -1.03
C VAL A 119 15.17 -13.08 -1.92
N VAL A 120 14.19 -12.63 -2.70
CA VAL A 120 13.50 -13.44 -3.72
C VAL A 120 13.91 -12.98 -5.12
N THR A 121 13.69 -13.82 -6.12
CA THR A 121 14.15 -13.57 -7.47
C THR A 121 13.01 -13.29 -8.45
N LYS A 122 13.30 -12.57 -9.53
CA LYS A 122 12.36 -12.34 -10.63
C LYS A 122 11.85 -13.65 -11.25
N GLY A 123 12.72 -14.64 -11.40
CA GLY A 123 12.32 -15.96 -11.91
C GLY A 123 11.28 -16.65 -11.03
N GLU A 124 11.41 -16.55 -9.70
CA GLU A 124 10.39 -17.06 -8.77
C GLU A 124 9.05 -16.35 -8.94
N ALA A 125 9.07 -14.99 -9.07
CA ALA A 125 7.86 -14.18 -9.25
C ALA A 125 7.13 -14.55 -10.55
N LEU A 126 7.85 -14.57 -11.68
CA LEU A 126 7.30 -14.93 -12.98
C LEU A 126 6.75 -16.36 -13.02
N GLY A 127 7.52 -17.32 -12.52
CA GLY A 127 7.08 -18.71 -12.46
C GLY A 127 5.86 -18.92 -11.54
N LEU A 128 5.75 -18.16 -10.46
CA LEU A 128 4.58 -18.21 -9.59
C LEU A 128 3.34 -17.62 -10.28
N ALA A 129 3.48 -16.46 -10.91
CA ALA A 129 2.38 -15.82 -11.64
C ALA A 129 1.85 -16.72 -12.77
N GLU A 130 2.75 -17.39 -13.52
CA GLU A 130 2.37 -18.34 -14.56
C GLU A 130 1.57 -19.52 -13.99
N ARG A 131 2.05 -20.17 -12.92
CA ARG A 131 1.36 -21.31 -12.29
C ARG A 131 0.00 -20.98 -11.71
N THR A 132 -0.17 -19.75 -11.19
CA THR A 132 -1.42 -19.29 -10.58
C THR A 132 -2.35 -18.58 -11.56
N GLY A 133 -1.89 -18.35 -12.79
CA GLY A 133 -2.63 -17.65 -13.83
C GLY A 133 -2.86 -16.16 -13.52
N LEU A 134 -1.99 -15.56 -12.72
CA LEU A 134 -2.02 -14.13 -12.43
C LEU A 134 -1.41 -13.33 -13.58
N ARG A 135 -1.92 -12.12 -13.80
CA ARG A 135 -1.35 -11.22 -14.80
C ARG A 135 -0.19 -10.45 -14.18
N LEU A 136 1.01 -10.68 -14.69
CA LEU A 136 2.23 -10.02 -14.24
C LEU A 136 3.03 -9.55 -15.46
N VAL A 137 3.47 -8.29 -15.47
CA VAL A 137 4.17 -7.71 -16.62
C VAL A 137 5.33 -6.81 -16.18
N GLU A 138 6.45 -6.95 -16.87
CA GLU A 138 7.60 -6.04 -16.85
C GLU A 138 7.33 -4.87 -17.79
N LEU A 139 7.58 -3.63 -17.34
CA LEU A 139 7.29 -2.44 -18.15
C LEU A 139 8.55 -1.64 -18.54
N GLY A 140 9.72 -2.09 -18.16
CA GLY A 140 10.99 -1.46 -18.52
C GLY A 140 12.17 -1.94 -17.69
N GLY A 141 13.36 -1.44 -18.05
CA GLY A 141 14.62 -1.66 -17.36
C GLY A 141 15.01 -3.13 -17.21
N THR A 142 15.42 -3.52 -16.00
CA THR A 142 15.72 -4.92 -15.66
C THR A 142 14.46 -5.77 -15.48
N GLY A 143 13.29 -5.13 -15.28
CA GLY A 143 12.02 -5.77 -15.00
C GLY A 143 11.87 -6.28 -13.58
N ASP A 144 12.75 -5.93 -12.66
CA ASP A 144 12.74 -6.45 -11.29
C ASP A 144 11.55 -5.96 -10.46
N GLY A 145 10.88 -4.88 -10.85
CA GLY A 145 9.66 -4.38 -10.23
C GLY A 145 8.49 -5.38 -10.19
N VAL A 146 8.53 -6.45 -11.01
CA VAL A 146 7.53 -7.54 -10.93
C VAL A 146 7.59 -8.28 -9.59
N ILE A 147 8.76 -8.30 -8.93
CA ILE A 147 8.94 -8.92 -7.62
C ILE A 147 8.05 -8.20 -6.61
N GLY A 148 8.22 -6.90 -6.50
CA GLY A 148 7.47 -6.09 -5.55
C GLY A 148 5.99 -5.96 -5.92
N ALA A 149 5.66 -5.89 -7.21
CA ALA A 149 4.26 -5.88 -7.67
C ALA A 149 3.51 -7.14 -7.24
N LEU A 150 4.08 -8.33 -7.43
CA LEU A 150 3.49 -9.59 -6.98
C LEU A 150 3.49 -9.71 -5.44
N ALA A 151 4.59 -9.33 -4.79
CA ALA A 151 4.69 -9.34 -3.32
C ALA A 151 3.64 -8.44 -2.68
N GLY A 152 3.40 -7.25 -3.22
CA GLY A 152 2.36 -6.33 -2.77
C GLY A 152 0.95 -6.94 -2.85
N VAL A 153 0.65 -7.67 -3.93
CA VAL A 153 -0.60 -8.44 -4.06
C VAL A 153 -0.69 -9.51 -2.97
N GLY A 154 0.36 -10.32 -2.79
CA GLY A 154 0.38 -11.38 -1.79
C GLY A 154 0.21 -10.85 -0.36
N LEU A 155 0.95 -9.81 0.02
CA LEU A 155 0.87 -9.16 1.34
C LEU A 155 -0.49 -8.51 1.60
N THR A 156 -1.09 -7.88 0.57
CA THR A 156 -2.43 -7.28 0.70
C THR A 156 -3.47 -8.36 0.94
N ALA A 157 -3.41 -9.46 0.18
CA ALA A 157 -4.32 -10.59 0.35
C ALA A 157 -4.10 -11.35 1.67
N ALA A 158 -2.87 -11.37 2.22
CA ALA A 158 -2.59 -11.90 3.55
C ALA A 158 -3.23 -11.05 4.67
N GLY A 159 -3.48 -9.76 4.41
CA GLY A 159 -4.29 -8.90 5.25
C GLY A 159 -3.64 -8.39 6.54
N ASN A 160 -2.33 -8.57 6.74
CA ASN A 160 -1.65 -8.22 7.99
C ASN A 160 -0.34 -7.44 7.79
N ALA A 161 -0.16 -6.80 6.63
CA ALA A 161 1.04 -6.03 6.35
C ALA A 161 0.73 -4.75 5.58
N GLY A 162 1.38 -3.66 5.97
CA GLY A 162 1.31 -2.39 5.27
C GLY A 162 0.38 -1.36 5.92
N ARG A 163 0.32 -0.20 5.28
CA ARG A 163 -0.47 0.96 5.71
C ARG A 163 -1.28 1.49 4.55
N PHE A 164 -2.50 1.87 4.82
CA PHE A 164 -3.35 2.53 3.83
C PHE A 164 -2.83 3.93 3.51
N LEU A 165 -2.60 4.18 2.23
CA LEU A 165 -2.34 5.51 1.68
C LEU A 165 -3.63 6.21 1.25
N GLU A 166 -4.67 5.39 0.93
CA GLU A 166 -6.01 5.80 0.55
C GLU A 166 -7.01 4.73 0.98
N TYR A 167 -8.20 5.13 1.42
CA TYR A 167 -9.28 4.22 1.79
C TYR A 167 -10.63 4.93 1.75
N GLY A 168 -11.64 4.28 1.15
CA GLY A 168 -13.01 4.81 1.04
C GLY A 168 -13.04 6.21 0.43
N ASP A 169 -13.72 7.13 1.09
CA ASP A 169 -13.90 8.51 0.64
C ASP A 169 -12.66 9.41 0.88
N GLY A 170 -11.54 8.83 1.21
CA GLY A 170 -10.27 9.54 1.41
C GLY A 170 -9.79 9.60 2.86
N LEU A 171 -8.45 9.64 3.00
CA LEU A 171 -7.77 9.73 4.29
C LEU A 171 -7.07 11.07 4.54
N ARG A 172 -6.96 11.93 3.50
CA ARG A 172 -6.10 13.12 3.53
C ARG A 172 -6.77 14.36 4.10
N ASP A 173 -8.08 14.45 3.97
CA ASP A 173 -8.84 15.64 4.33
C ASP A 173 -9.48 15.53 5.72
N LEU A 174 -9.04 14.57 6.53
CA LEU A 174 -9.63 14.27 7.84
C LEU A 174 -9.13 15.19 8.98
N GLY A 175 -8.22 16.11 8.68
CA GLY A 175 -7.66 17.03 9.67
C GLY A 175 -6.68 16.33 10.64
N GLN A 176 -6.16 17.12 11.60
CA GLN A 176 -5.17 16.64 12.59
C GLN A 176 -5.81 15.95 13.80
N ALA A 177 -7.12 16.06 13.96
CA ALA A 177 -7.88 15.38 14.99
C ALA A 177 -9.24 14.94 14.43
N ILE A 178 -9.65 13.72 14.78
CA ILE A 178 -10.92 13.11 14.34
C ILE A 178 -11.51 12.26 15.47
N SER A 179 -12.85 12.23 15.59
CA SER A 179 -13.47 11.39 16.60
C SER A 179 -13.40 9.91 16.25
N ALA A 180 -13.34 9.05 17.28
CA ALA A 180 -13.36 7.61 17.09
C ALA A 180 -14.63 7.15 16.34
N ALA A 181 -15.77 7.75 16.60
CA ALA A 181 -17.03 7.49 15.87
C ALA A 181 -16.89 7.81 14.38
N ALA A 182 -16.29 8.92 14.02
CA ALA A 182 -16.11 9.31 12.62
C ALA A 182 -15.16 8.34 11.85
N LEU A 183 -14.15 7.81 12.53
CA LEU A 183 -13.29 6.76 11.97
C LEU A 183 -14.05 5.44 11.77
N ARG A 184 -14.80 5.01 12.79
CA ARG A 184 -15.62 3.78 12.72
C ARG A 184 -16.70 3.87 11.64
N ALA A 185 -17.34 5.03 11.50
CA ALA A 185 -18.32 5.27 10.43
C ALA A 185 -17.72 5.14 9.01
N ARG A 186 -16.41 5.37 8.87
CA ARG A 186 -15.66 5.15 7.61
C ARG A 186 -15.13 3.72 7.47
N GLY A 187 -15.49 2.80 8.37
CA GLY A 187 -15.00 1.42 8.34
C GLY A 187 -13.57 1.25 8.88
N ILE A 188 -12.98 2.29 9.50
CA ILE A 188 -11.65 2.22 10.11
C ILE A 188 -11.82 1.78 11.57
N ALA A 189 -11.32 0.60 11.91
CA ALA A 189 -11.29 0.15 13.29
C ALA A 189 -10.28 0.97 14.10
N VAL A 190 -10.62 1.27 15.36
CA VAL A 190 -9.75 2.01 16.27
C VAL A 190 -9.42 1.08 17.44
N LEU A 191 -8.13 0.74 17.60
CA LEU A 191 -7.65 -0.18 18.62
C LEU A 191 -6.63 0.50 19.53
N ASN A 192 -6.83 0.36 20.84
CA ASN A 192 -5.86 0.77 21.85
C ASN A 192 -4.70 -0.23 21.91
N LEU A 193 -3.47 0.29 21.88
CA LEU A 193 -2.24 -0.51 22.01
C LEU A 193 -1.94 -0.91 23.45
N ALA A 194 -2.57 -0.27 24.43
CA ALA A 194 -2.35 -0.59 25.83
C ALA A 194 -2.78 -2.03 26.14
N ARG A 195 -2.03 -2.68 27.01
CA ARG A 195 -2.23 -4.08 27.39
C ARG A 195 -3.64 -4.34 27.96
N ASP A 196 -4.21 -3.31 28.64
CA ASP A 196 -5.50 -3.38 29.30
C ASP A 196 -6.69 -3.11 28.37
N ALA A 197 -6.41 -2.86 27.09
CA ALA A 197 -7.39 -2.70 26.01
C ALA A 197 -8.60 -1.82 26.39
N GLU A 198 -8.38 -0.71 27.12
CA GLU A 198 -9.43 0.24 27.47
C GLU A 198 -10.24 0.61 26.23
N TRP A 199 -11.56 0.58 26.36
CA TRP A 199 -12.46 0.99 25.29
C TRP A 199 -12.29 2.47 24.99
N ILE A 200 -12.19 2.79 23.69
CA ILE A 200 -12.09 4.17 23.21
C ILE A 200 -13.49 4.69 22.95
N PRO A 201 -13.99 5.67 23.73
CA PRO A 201 -15.32 6.23 23.55
C PRO A 201 -15.51 6.83 22.15
N ASP A 202 -16.72 6.79 21.62
CA ASP A 202 -17.04 7.30 20.28
C ASP A 202 -16.72 8.77 20.09
N GLN A 203 -16.95 9.59 21.13
CA GLN A 203 -16.64 11.02 21.13
C GLN A 203 -15.16 11.35 21.38
N ALA A 204 -14.33 10.33 21.70
CA ALA A 204 -12.92 10.57 21.94
C ALA A 204 -12.26 11.17 20.70
N ALA A 205 -11.60 12.31 20.86
CA ALA A 205 -10.76 12.90 19.82
C ALA A 205 -9.45 12.11 19.71
N ILE A 206 -9.07 11.76 18.49
CA ILE A 206 -7.82 11.08 18.17
C ILE A 206 -6.96 12.04 17.36
N HIS A 207 -5.80 12.36 17.88
CA HIS A 207 -4.81 13.19 17.19
C HIS A 207 -4.03 12.32 16.18
N THR A 208 -4.18 12.60 14.90
CA THR A 208 -3.65 11.81 13.79
C THR A 208 -2.31 12.32 13.25
N GLY A 209 -1.90 13.53 13.68
CA GLY A 209 -0.78 14.25 13.07
C GLY A 209 -1.10 14.69 11.63
N ASP A 210 -0.07 14.89 10.83
CA ASP A 210 -0.21 15.41 9.46
C ASP A 210 -0.96 14.48 8.50
N ARG A 211 -0.99 13.18 8.80
CA ARG A 211 -1.60 12.18 7.91
C ARG A 211 -2.11 10.98 8.69
N LEU A 212 -3.35 10.65 8.44
CA LEU A 212 -3.93 9.40 8.90
C LEU A 212 -3.35 8.22 8.11
N ARG A 213 -2.85 7.19 8.81
CA ARG A 213 -2.21 6.01 8.21
C ARG A 213 -2.68 4.72 8.89
N PRO A 214 -3.92 4.28 8.65
CA PRO A 214 -4.38 3.01 9.20
C PRO A 214 -3.52 1.85 8.69
N ARG A 215 -3.27 0.88 9.54
CA ARG A 215 -2.60 -0.36 9.15
C ARG A 215 -3.59 -1.33 8.53
N LEU A 216 -3.10 -2.17 7.62
CA LEU A 216 -3.83 -3.33 7.15
C LEU A 216 -3.66 -4.45 8.18
N LEU A 217 -4.68 -4.74 8.97
CA LEU A 217 -4.69 -5.79 9.99
C LEU A 217 -6.02 -6.55 9.94
N GLY A 218 -5.96 -7.88 9.87
CA GLY A 218 -7.15 -8.72 9.72
C GLY A 218 -7.97 -8.39 8.47
N GLY A 219 -7.30 -8.03 7.37
CA GLY A 219 -7.92 -7.69 6.08
C GLY A 219 -8.65 -6.35 6.03
N ARG A 220 -8.48 -5.47 7.03
CA ARG A 220 -9.20 -4.18 7.15
C ARG A 220 -8.31 -3.05 7.64
N PRO A 221 -8.70 -1.78 7.44
CA PRO A 221 -7.97 -0.66 8.00
C PRO A 221 -8.18 -0.57 9.51
N VAL A 222 -7.08 -0.51 10.23
CA VAL A 222 -7.03 -0.40 11.70
C VAL A 222 -6.12 0.76 12.07
N LEU A 223 -6.65 1.73 12.79
CA LEU A 223 -5.86 2.77 13.42
C LEU A 223 -5.49 2.32 14.83
N LEU A 224 -4.19 2.13 15.05
CA LEU A 224 -3.66 1.87 16.38
C LEU A 224 -3.50 3.21 17.11
N VAL A 225 -3.96 3.27 18.35
CA VAL A 225 -3.86 4.47 19.18
C VAL A 225 -3.28 4.14 20.55
N GLU A 226 -2.69 5.16 21.16
CA GLU A 226 -2.17 5.11 22.53
C GLU A 226 -2.71 6.29 23.34
N ARG A 227 -2.74 6.17 24.67
CA ARG A 227 -3.09 7.26 25.56
C ARG A 227 -1.92 8.21 25.69
N GLY A 228 -2.12 9.50 25.40
CA GLY A 228 -1.21 10.57 25.68
C GLY A 228 -1.73 11.49 26.79
N ASP A 229 -0.96 12.51 27.13
CA ASP A 229 -1.31 13.46 28.21
C ASP A 229 -2.60 14.23 27.89
N ASP A 230 -2.78 14.61 26.61
CA ASP A 230 -3.91 15.42 26.13
C ASP A 230 -5.00 14.60 25.40
N GLY A 231 -5.03 13.28 25.51
CA GLY A 231 -6.03 12.45 24.87
C GLY A 231 -5.46 11.24 24.10
N TRP A 232 -6.16 10.85 23.05
CA TRP A 232 -5.74 9.70 22.23
C TRP A 232 -4.86 10.15 21.05
N LEU A 233 -3.77 9.44 20.83
CA LEU A 233 -2.79 9.73 19.81
C LEU A 233 -2.70 8.54 18.84
N ALA A 234 -2.74 8.79 17.53
CA ALA A 234 -2.42 7.74 16.56
C ALA A 234 -0.96 7.31 16.71
N PHE A 235 -0.71 6.01 16.85
CA PHE A 235 0.61 5.46 17.11
C PHE A 235 1.61 5.76 15.99
N ASP A 236 1.17 5.68 14.73
CA ASP A 236 1.99 5.92 13.54
C ASP A 236 1.99 7.40 13.09
N ARG A 237 1.61 8.36 13.96
CA ARG A 237 1.66 9.77 13.61
C ARG A 237 3.11 10.23 13.40
N LYS A 238 3.35 11.04 12.39
CA LYS A 238 4.60 11.77 12.32
C LYS A 238 4.59 12.82 13.44
N GLN A 239 5.58 12.79 14.29
CA GLN A 239 5.80 13.89 15.23
C GLN A 239 6.17 15.15 14.45
N PRO A 240 5.74 16.35 14.88
CA PRO A 240 6.24 17.59 14.32
C PRO A 240 7.77 17.58 14.42
N ARG A 241 8.46 17.91 13.34
CA ARG A 241 9.92 18.09 13.41
C ARG A 241 10.19 19.22 14.38
N ALA A 242 11.06 18.99 15.35
CA ALA A 242 11.63 20.08 16.12
C ALA A 242 12.41 20.97 15.15
N ASP A 243 12.07 22.25 15.11
CA ASP A 243 12.73 23.25 14.26
C ASP A 243 14.23 23.25 14.58
N GLY A 244 15.08 22.74 13.67
CA GLY A 244 16.52 22.86 13.80
C GLY A 244 17.39 21.70 13.30
N GLU A 245 16.87 20.59 12.83
CA GLU A 245 17.72 19.52 12.28
C GLU A 245 17.83 19.60 10.74
N GLU A 246 18.97 20.14 10.29
CA GLU A 246 19.39 20.11 8.89
C GLU A 246 19.64 18.66 8.41
N HIS A 247 19.46 18.47 7.12
CA HIS A 247 19.53 17.28 6.28
C HIS A 247 20.55 16.22 6.74
N GLY A 248 20.21 15.42 7.72
CA GLY A 248 20.81 14.12 7.96
C GLY A 248 19.88 13.05 7.41
N HIS A 249 20.42 12.01 6.77
CA HIS A 249 19.70 10.86 6.27
C HIS A 249 18.83 10.26 7.39
N GLY A 250 17.61 10.79 7.54
CA GLY A 250 16.70 10.41 8.60
C GLY A 250 16.15 9.04 8.31
N ARG A 251 16.36 8.13 9.23
CA ARG A 251 15.58 6.91 9.37
C ARG A 251 14.13 7.33 9.51
N ASP A 252 13.38 7.28 8.41
CA ASP A 252 11.92 7.31 8.45
C ASP A 252 11.49 5.98 9.09
N GLU A 253 11.28 5.99 10.41
CA GLU A 253 10.71 4.87 11.13
C GLU A 253 9.34 4.54 10.56
N TRP A 254 9.09 3.25 10.40
CA TRP A 254 8.00 2.50 9.76
C TRP A 254 6.62 2.80 10.33
#